data_a09fa5c2f3b6a4157da15c71edb00c07
#
_entry.id   a09fa5c2f3b6a4157da15c71edb00c07
#
_cell.length_a   1.000
_cell.length_b   1.000
_cell.length_c   1.000
_cell.angle_alpha   90.00
_cell.angle_beta   90.00
_cell.angle_gamma   90.00
#
_symmetry.space_group_name_H-M   'P 1'
#
loop_
_entity.id
_entity.type
_entity.pdbx_description
1 polymer ?
#
loop_
_entity_poly.entity_id
_entity_poly.type
_entity_poly.pdbx_seq_one_letter_code
_entity_poly.pdbx_strand_id
1 'polypeptide(L)'
;MKHIASLLLTLALTLSLAACAAPGEKADDGKLQIVATLFPYYDFARAIAGDRADVTLLLSPGREAHSFEPTPLDAVTISESDVFLYNGGEGEYWVDEMLAAAGEHISVTARMMDYVDALDEEFSEGMQGADSHDHDDHSHDDHDHEDEHDSDEVEYDEHIWTSPKNAVVLCRAVCDAICGADPANEDFYRANCDAYCAQLEALDARFASLCE
;
A
#
# COMPACT_ATOMS: atom_id res chain seq x y z
N MET A 1 28.13 0.84 60.18
CA MET A 1 26.86 1.42 59.69
C MET A 1 27.07 2.32 58.44
N LYS A 2 28.06 3.23 58.42
CA LYS A 2 28.29 4.13 57.27
C LYS A 2 28.61 3.38 55.96
N HIS A 3 29.38 2.31 55.99
CA HIS A 3 29.74 1.51 54.79
C HIS A 3 28.58 0.69 54.24
N ILE A 4 27.67 0.21 55.11
CA ILE A 4 26.44 -0.51 54.68
C ILE A 4 25.47 0.43 53.99
N ALA A 5 25.31 1.65 54.55
CA ALA A 5 24.47 2.67 53.94
C ALA A 5 25.01 3.12 52.55
N SER A 6 26.34 3.22 52.41
CA SER A 6 26.99 3.55 51.12
C SER A 6 26.80 2.43 50.09
N LEU A 7 26.91 1.15 50.52
CA LEU A 7 26.72 0.00 49.66
C LEU A 7 25.26 -0.15 49.19
N LEU A 8 24.30 0.13 50.05
CA LEU A 8 22.87 0.12 49.68
C LEU A 8 22.52 1.26 48.74
N LEU A 9 23.14 2.44 48.92
CA LEU A 9 22.91 3.59 48.04
C LEU A 9 23.49 3.36 46.65
N THR A 10 24.68 2.74 46.52
CA THR A 10 25.27 2.38 45.22
C THR A 10 24.47 1.28 44.53
N LEU A 11 23.96 0.30 45.26
CA LEU A 11 23.11 -0.77 44.70
C LEU A 11 21.76 -0.21 44.22
N ALA A 12 21.16 0.73 44.94
CA ALA A 12 19.93 1.40 44.52
C ALA A 12 20.15 2.27 43.25
N LEU A 13 21.32 2.94 43.15
CA LEU A 13 21.65 3.76 42.01
C LEU A 13 21.91 2.92 40.73
N THR A 14 22.51 1.74 40.90
CA THR A 14 22.74 0.83 39.75
C THR A 14 21.46 0.14 39.28
N LEU A 15 20.49 -0.12 40.16
CA LEU A 15 19.19 -0.67 39.80
C LEU A 15 18.31 0.35 39.07
N SER A 16 18.43 1.65 39.35
CA SER A 16 17.66 2.68 38.66
C SER A 16 18.15 2.99 37.24
N LEU A 17 19.40 2.67 36.90
CA LEU A 17 19.89 2.82 35.52
C LEU A 17 19.43 1.68 34.58
N ALA A 18 18.98 0.56 35.11
CA ALA A 18 18.44 -0.55 34.33
C ALA A 18 16.97 -0.35 33.89
N ALA A 19 16.30 0.71 34.37
CA ALA A 19 14.90 0.99 34.06
C ALA A 19 14.68 1.91 32.82
N CYS A 20 15.75 2.37 32.17
CA CYS A 20 15.63 2.93 30.83
C CYS A 20 15.63 1.78 29.81
N ALA A 21 14.57 0.94 29.84
CA ALA A 21 14.24 0.13 28.69
C ALA A 21 13.95 1.09 27.55
N ALA A 22 14.66 0.95 26.45
CA ALA A 22 14.34 1.58 25.18
C ALA A 22 12.86 1.33 24.87
N PRO A 23 12.15 2.25 24.15
CA PRO A 23 10.82 1.97 23.65
C PRO A 23 10.89 0.62 22.94
N GLY A 24 10.06 -0.33 23.41
CA GLY A 24 10.23 -1.73 23.10
C GLY A 24 10.33 -1.98 21.61
N GLU A 25 11.43 -2.62 21.19
CA GLU A 25 11.39 -3.47 20.02
C GLU A 25 10.11 -4.31 20.18
N LYS A 26 9.19 -4.20 19.20
CA LYS A 26 8.08 -5.15 19.09
C LYS A 26 8.76 -6.53 19.16
N ALA A 27 8.37 -7.35 20.12
CA ALA A 27 8.83 -8.72 20.13
C ALA A 27 8.49 -9.29 18.75
N ASP A 28 9.49 -9.76 18.03
CA ASP A 28 9.28 -10.49 16.79
C ASP A 28 8.46 -11.73 17.15
N ASP A 29 7.15 -11.63 16.95
CA ASP A 29 6.20 -12.72 17.21
C ASP A 29 6.15 -13.72 16.04
N GLY A 30 7.04 -13.55 15.06
CA GLY A 30 7.15 -14.38 13.87
C GLY A 30 6.03 -14.20 12.87
N LYS A 31 5.25 -13.13 12.99
CA LYS A 31 4.21 -12.79 12.04
C LYS A 31 4.76 -11.97 10.89
N LEU A 32 4.23 -12.25 9.71
CA LEU A 32 4.51 -11.50 8.50
C LEU A 32 4.00 -10.06 8.66
N GLN A 33 4.85 -9.06 8.34
CA GLN A 33 4.47 -7.66 8.34
C GLN A 33 4.05 -7.26 6.93
N ILE A 34 2.76 -6.97 6.74
CA ILE A 34 2.20 -6.57 5.45
C ILE A 34 1.73 -5.13 5.53
N VAL A 35 2.15 -4.32 4.56
CA VAL A 35 1.68 -2.94 4.41
C VAL A 35 0.94 -2.81 3.09
N ALA A 36 -0.26 -2.23 3.13
CA ALA A 36 -1.07 -1.95 1.96
C ALA A 36 -1.40 -0.46 1.89
N THR A 37 -1.33 0.14 0.72
CA THR A 37 -1.69 1.55 0.53
C THR A 37 -3.19 1.75 0.58
N LEU A 38 -3.96 0.90 -0.10
CA LEU A 38 -5.40 1.01 -0.26
C LEU A 38 -6.18 -0.09 0.46
N PHE A 39 -7.42 0.24 0.84
CA PHE A 39 -8.30 -0.66 1.58
C PHE A 39 -8.54 -2.01 0.89
N PRO A 40 -8.77 -2.13 -0.43
CA PRO A 40 -9.00 -3.43 -1.05
C PRO A 40 -7.87 -4.43 -0.83
N TYR A 41 -6.63 -4.00 -0.99
CA TYR A 41 -5.44 -4.85 -0.80
C TYR A 41 -5.20 -5.20 0.67
N TYR A 42 -5.48 -4.24 1.56
CA TYR A 42 -5.50 -4.49 2.99
C TYR A 42 -6.52 -5.56 3.39
N ASP A 43 -7.74 -5.51 2.84
CA ASP A 43 -8.80 -6.48 3.14
C ASP A 43 -8.46 -7.87 2.58
N PHE A 44 -7.95 -7.93 1.32
CA PHE A 44 -7.48 -9.18 0.73
C PHE A 44 -6.36 -9.79 1.57
N ALA A 45 -5.34 -9.00 1.93
CA ALA A 45 -4.23 -9.49 2.73
C ALA A 45 -4.68 -10.04 4.09
N ARG A 46 -5.58 -9.33 4.79
CA ARG A 46 -6.15 -9.81 6.06
C ARG A 46 -6.94 -11.10 5.90
N ALA A 47 -7.76 -11.20 4.85
CA ALA A 47 -8.56 -12.39 4.60
C ALA A 47 -7.66 -13.61 4.29
N ILE A 48 -6.59 -13.41 3.54
CA ILE A 48 -5.64 -14.44 3.12
C ILE A 48 -4.74 -14.86 4.29
N ALA A 49 -4.10 -13.90 4.95
CA ALA A 49 -3.10 -14.18 5.96
C ALA A 49 -3.69 -14.60 7.32
N GLY A 50 -4.92 -14.18 7.63
CA GLY A 50 -5.57 -14.48 8.90
C GLY A 50 -4.76 -13.95 10.09
N ASP A 51 -4.46 -14.83 11.03
CA ASP A 51 -3.69 -14.52 12.25
C ASP A 51 -2.17 -14.66 12.08
N ARG A 52 -1.69 -15.00 10.87
CA ARG A 52 -0.27 -15.23 10.55
C ARG A 52 0.46 -13.95 10.12
N ALA A 53 -0.25 -12.86 9.91
CA ALA A 53 0.32 -11.56 9.58
C ALA A 53 -0.30 -10.44 10.39
N ASP A 54 0.48 -9.38 10.57
CA ASP A 54 -0.01 -8.08 10.98
C ASP A 54 -0.10 -7.20 9.71
N VAL A 55 -1.31 -6.77 9.38
CA VAL A 55 -1.56 -6.00 8.16
C VAL A 55 -1.84 -4.55 8.52
N THR A 56 -1.08 -3.64 7.93
CA THR A 56 -1.20 -2.19 8.13
C THR A 56 -1.77 -1.52 6.87
N LEU A 57 -2.78 -0.68 7.04
CA LEU A 57 -3.33 0.18 5.99
C LEU A 57 -2.71 1.58 6.15
N LEU A 58 -2.03 2.08 5.10
CA LEU A 58 -1.45 3.43 5.11
C LEU A 58 -2.51 4.50 4.94
N LEU A 59 -3.37 4.35 3.94
CA LEU A 59 -4.42 5.31 3.68
C LEU A 59 -5.61 5.08 4.62
N SER A 60 -5.69 5.90 5.66
CA SER A 60 -6.80 5.80 6.63
C SER A 60 -8.16 5.96 5.96
N PRO A 61 -9.21 5.25 6.41
CA PRO A 61 -10.55 5.37 5.84
C PRO A 61 -11.04 6.81 5.76
N GLY A 62 -11.61 7.18 4.61
CA GLY A 62 -12.11 8.53 4.35
C GLY A 62 -11.08 9.54 3.86
N ARG A 63 -9.83 9.13 3.66
CA ARG A 63 -8.83 9.93 2.94
C ARG A 63 -8.81 9.53 1.48
N GLU A 64 -8.51 10.48 0.64
CA GLU A 64 -8.42 10.31 -0.81
C GLU A 64 -6.99 9.99 -1.22
N ALA A 65 -6.82 9.03 -2.15
CA ALA A 65 -5.50 8.56 -2.57
C ALA A 65 -4.69 9.65 -3.28
N HIS A 66 -5.33 10.39 -4.20
CA HIS A 66 -4.69 11.44 -5.00
C HIS A 66 -4.13 12.62 -4.17
N SER A 67 -4.61 12.81 -2.94
CA SER A 67 -4.12 13.85 -2.02
C SER A 67 -3.29 13.31 -0.86
N PHE A 68 -2.89 12.05 -0.92
CA PHE A 68 -2.10 11.44 0.14
C PHE A 68 -0.63 11.84 0.04
N GLU A 69 -0.14 12.45 1.10
CA GLU A 69 1.29 12.74 1.28
C GLU A 69 1.83 11.85 2.39
N PRO A 70 2.81 10.97 2.09
CA PRO A 70 3.39 10.09 3.10
C PRO A 70 4.20 10.88 4.14
N THR A 71 4.13 10.44 5.37
CA THR A 71 4.90 10.98 6.48
C THR A 71 6.21 10.20 6.67
N PRO A 72 7.20 10.75 7.41
CA PRO A 72 8.39 9.97 7.77
C PRO A 72 8.08 8.67 8.53
N LEU A 73 6.95 8.61 9.25
CA LEU A 73 6.51 7.39 9.92
C LEU A 73 6.02 6.34 8.92
N ASP A 74 5.34 6.78 7.87
CA ASP A 74 4.90 5.86 6.80
C ASP A 74 6.12 5.25 6.08
N ALA A 75 7.17 6.05 5.82
CA ALA A 75 8.42 5.55 5.26
C ALA A 75 9.07 4.46 6.14
N VAL A 76 9.09 4.66 7.46
CA VAL A 76 9.59 3.64 8.40
C VAL A 76 8.69 2.40 8.34
N THR A 77 7.37 2.55 8.38
CA THR A 77 6.41 1.45 8.33
C THR A 77 6.57 0.62 7.06
N ILE A 78 6.75 1.28 5.90
CA ILE A 78 7.01 0.60 4.62
C ILE A 78 8.34 -0.15 4.67
N SER A 79 9.42 0.48 5.16
CA SER A 79 10.74 -0.14 5.20
C SER A 79 10.87 -1.32 6.15
N GLU A 80 9.99 -1.43 7.15
CA GLU A 80 9.93 -2.54 8.12
C GLU A 80 8.96 -3.65 7.68
N SER A 81 8.33 -3.54 6.50
CA SER A 81 7.41 -4.56 5.99
C SER A 81 8.12 -5.70 5.28
N ASP A 82 7.57 -6.90 5.39
CA ASP A 82 7.98 -8.06 4.58
C ASP A 82 7.32 -8.02 3.19
N VAL A 83 6.07 -7.54 3.14
CA VAL A 83 5.29 -7.41 1.90
C VAL A 83 4.71 -5.99 1.83
N PHE A 84 4.94 -5.33 0.71
CA PHE A 84 4.35 -4.03 0.41
C PHE A 84 3.45 -4.11 -0.82
N LEU A 85 2.17 -3.78 -0.63
CA LEU A 85 1.11 -3.84 -1.64
C LEU A 85 0.64 -2.42 -1.97
N TYR A 86 0.73 -2.02 -3.23
CA TYR A 86 0.33 -0.69 -3.67
C TYR A 86 -0.38 -0.75 -5.02
N ASN A 87 -1.24 0.25 -5.29
CA ASN A 87 -2.01 0.28 -6.52
C ASN A 87 -1.12 0.56 -7.74
N GLY A 88 -0.32 1.58 -7.64
CA GLY A 88 0.39 2.22 -8.76
C GLY A 88 -0.49 3.30 -9.39
N GLY A 89 0.00 3.90 -10.49
CA GLY A 89 -0.65 5.02 -11.14
C GLY A 89 -0.22 6.37 -10.58
N GLU A 90 -0.87 7.43 -11.05
CA GLU A 90 -0.50 8.82 -10.73
C GLU A 90 -0.79 9.20 -9.27
N GLY A 91 -1.86 8.62 -8.69
CA GLY A 91 -2.21 8.85 -7.28
C GLY A 91 -1.17 8.35 -6.29
N GLU A 92 -0.27 7.47 -6.71
CA GLU A 92 0.77 6.88 -5.86
C GLU A 92 2.20 7.17 -6.36
N TYR A 93 2.43 8.27 -7.10
CA TYR A 93 3.76 8.69 -7.59
C TYR A 93 4.85 8.73 -6.50
N TRP A 94 4.45 8.95 -5.24
CA TRP A 94 5.34 9.01 -4.08
C TRP A 94 5.95 7.65 -3.70
N VAL A 95 5.37 6.54 -4.19
CA VAL A 95 5.80 5.18 -3.82
C VAL A 95 7.23 4.90 -4.29
N ASP A 96 7.61 5.37 -5.47
CA ASP A 96 8.96 5.14 -6.00
C ASP A 96 10.04 5.74 -5.10
N GLU A 97 9.80 6.93 -4.54
CA GLU A 97 10.73 7.56 -3.59
C GLU A 97 10.80 6.78 -2.28
N MET A 98 9.67 6.26 -1.79
CA MET A 98 9.62 5.43 -0.58
C MET A 98 10.37 4.12 -0.77
N LEU A 99 10.17 3.44 -1.90
CA LEU A 99 10.88 2.20 -2.23
C LEU A 99 12.39 2.44 -2.40
N ALA A 100 12.78 3.54 -3.04
CA ALA A 100 14.19 3.91 -3.16
C ALA A 100 14.84 4.17 -1.79
N ALA A 101 14.09 4.75 -0.85
CA ALA A 101 14.55 5.02 0.51
C ALA A 101 14.59 3.77 1.40
N ALA A 102 13.63 2.84 1.22
CA ALA A 102 13.56 1.58 1.96
C ALA A 102 14.70 0.61 1.59
N GLY A 103 15.23 0.70 0.35
CA GLY A 103 16.30 -0.18 -0.13
C GLY A 103 15.87 -1.63 -0.26
N GLU A 104 16.76 -2.57 0.08
CA GLU A 104 16.53 -4.02 -0.05
C GLU A 104 15.87 -4.65 1.20
N HIS A 105 15.26 -3.85 2.08
CA HIS A 105 14.67 -4.38 3.32
C HIS A 105 13.33 -5.08 3.10
N ILE A 106 12.57 -4.66 2.08
CA ILE A 106 11.27 -5.24 1.76
C ILE A 106 11.48 -6.51 0.94
N SER A 107 10.95 -7.63 1.41
CA SER A 107 11.15 -8.93 0.74
C SER A 107 10.35 -9.03 -0.56
N VAL A 108 9.13 -8.53 -0.58
CA VAL A 108 8.21 -8.58 -1.74
C VAL A 108 7.47 -7.26 -1.88
N THR A 109 7.54 -6.67 -3.08
CA THR A 109 6.70 -5.53 -3.48
C THR A 109 5.77 -5.97 -4.60
N ALA A 110 4.50 -5.56 -4.57
CA ALA A 110 3.54 -5.87 -5.62
C ALA A 110 2.74 -4.62 -6.00
N ARG A 111 2.92 -4.19 -7.26
CA ARG A 111 2.16 -3.12 -7.88
C ARG A 111 0.92 -3.73 -8.54
N MET A 112 -0.26 -3.39 -8.05
CA MET A 112 -1.48 -4.07 -8.44
C MET A 112 -1.91 -3.79 -9.88
N MET A 113 -1.62 -2.61 -10.41
CA MET A 113 -1.90 -2.29 -11.83
C MET A 113 -1.13 -3.18 -12.82
N ASP A 114 -0.06 -3.85 -12.40
CA ASP A 114 0.70 -4.75 -13.27
C ASP A 114 -0.03 -6.08 -13.56
N TYR A 115 -1.10 -6.39 -12.81
CA TYR A 115 -1.82 -7.68 -12.90
C TYR A 115 -3.12 -7.62 -13.69
N VAL A 116 -3.59 -6.43 -14.05
CA VAL A 116 -4.84 -6.22 -14.78
C VAL A 116 -4.63 -5.24 -15.93
N ASP A 117 -5.43 -5.40 -16.99
CA ASP A 117 -5.48 -4.41 -18.07
C ASP A 117 -6.36 -3.26 -17.57
N ALA A 118 -5.73 -2.14 -17.18
CA ALA A 118 -6.44 -0.92 -16.83
C ALA A 118 -7.10 -0.32 -18.07
N LEU A 119 -8.29 0.24 -17.90
CA LEU A 119 -8.98 0.96 -18.96
C LEU A 119 -8.45 2.39 -19.05
N ASP A 120 -8.51 2.98 -20.25
CA ASP A 120 -8.26 4.41 -20.42
C ASP A 120 -9.32 5.20 -19.61
N GLU A 121 -8.90 6.27 -18.92
CA GLU A 121 -9.85 7.11 -18.20
C GLU A 121 -10.71 7.88 -19.19
N GLU A 122 -12.03 7.65 -19.15
CA GLU A 122 -13.00 8.39 -19.97
C GLU A 122 -13.54 9.59 -19.18
N PHE A 123 -13.15 10.79 -19.58
CA PHE A 123 -13.70 12.03 -19.03
C PHE A 123 -15.13 12.25 -19.55
N SER A 124 -16.11 12.22 -18.66
CA SER A 124 -17.49 12.60 -18.97
C SER A 124 -17.63 14.13 -18.99
N GLU A 125 -18.55 14.67 -19.82
CA GLU A 125 -18.92 16.10 -19.75
C GLU A 125 -19.35 16.48 -18.32
N GLY A 126 -18.55 17.35 -17.67
CA GLY A 126 -18.78 17.81 -16.29
C GLY A 126 -17.75 17.35 -15.27
N MET A 127 -16.86 16.42 -15.59
CA MET A 127 -15.66 16.17 -14.83
C MET A 127 -14.63 17.25 -15.20
N GLN A 128 -14.16 18.01 -14.21
CA GLN A 128 -13.05 18.93 -14.42
C GLN A 128 -11.78 18.08 -14.40
N GLY A 129 -11.16 17.91 -15.56
CA GLY A 129 -9.77 17.44 -15.63
C GLY A 129 -8.88 18.38 -14.82
N ALA A 130 -7.84 17.85 -14.20
CA ALA A 130 -6.95 18.61 -13.31
C ALA A 130 -6.23 19.79 -13.99
N ASP A 131 -6.29 19.91 -15.33
CA ASP A 131 -5.62 20.94 -16.12
C ASP A 131 -6.58 21.82 -16.95
N SER A 132 -7.45 22.58 -16.30
CA SER A 132 -8.00 23.79 -16.93
C SER A 132 -7.19 25.02 -16.50
N HIS A 133 -5.99 25.19 -17.04
CA HIS A 133 -5.33 26.49 -17.03
C HIS A 133 -6.07 27.42 -17.98
N ASP A 134 -6.90 28.27 -17.38
CA ASP A 134 -7.56 29.41 -18.00
C ASP A 134 -6.46 30.40 -18.46
N HIS A 135 -6.07 30.33 -19.73
CA HIS A 135 -5.17 31.32 -20.34
C HIS A 135 -5.99 32.48 -20.82
N ASP A 136 -6.07 33.50 -19.99
CA ASP A 136 -6.45 34.85 -20.40
C ASP A 136 -5.55 35.33 -21.55
N ASP A 137 -6.21 35.73 -22.62
CA ASP A 137 -5.79 36.33 -23.86
C ASP A 137 -4.67 37.38 -23.73
N HIS A 138 -3.45 37.05 -24.07
CA HIS A 138 -2.39 37.99 -24.41
C HIS A 138 -1.78 37.67 -25.78
N SER A 139 -2.28 38.40 -26.79
CA SER A 139 -1.65 38.49 -28.10
C SER A 139 -0.22 39.06 -28.00
N HIS A 140 0.79 38.30 -28.42
CA HIS A 140 2.07 38.80 -28.95
C HIS A 140 2.78 37.77 -29.84
N ASP A 141 2.94 38.17 -31.11
CA ASP A 141 3.99 37.97 -32.10
C ASP A 141 4.94 36.75 -32.04
N ASP A 142 4.86 36.01 -33.17
CA ASP A 142 5.95 35.27 -33.88
C ASP A 142 7.21 34.89 -33.10
N HIS A 143 7.30 33.63 -32.70
CA HIS A 143 8.54 32.85 -32.76
C HIS A 143 8.23 31.40 -33.04
N ASP A 144 8.67 30.90 -34.23
CA ASP A 144 8.78 29.49 -34.59
C ASP A 144 9.64 28.77 -33.54
N HIS A 145 9.03 27.93 -32.72
CA HIS A 145 9.65 26.82 -32.06
C HIS A 145 8.79 25.57 -32.31
N GLU A 146 9.32 24.72 -33.14
CA GLU A 146 8.87 23.32 -33.30
C GLU A 146 9.20 22.62 -31.98
N ASP A 147 8.32 22.65 -31.01
CA ASP A 147 8.33 21.74 -29.85
C ASP A 147 7.23 20.69 -30.09
N GLU A 148 7.67 19.58 -30.70
CA GLU A 148 6.91 18.34 -30.71
C GLU A 148 6.84 17.82 -29.25
N HIS A 149 5.88 18.26 -28.47
CA HIS A 149 5.40 17.62 -27.27
C HIS A 149 3.94 17.26 -27.44
N ASP A 150 3.74 16.27 -28.34
CA ASP A 150 2.48 15.53 -28.43
C ASP A 150 2.74 14.15 -27.82
N SER A 151 2.86 14.11 -26.50
CA SER A 151 2.64 12.89 -25.73
C SER A 151 1.24 13.01 -25.14
N ASP A 152 0.24 12.57 -25.88
CA ASP A 152 -1.03 12.15 -25.29
C ASP A 152 -0.69 11.05 -24.28
N GLU A 153 -0.31 11.42 -23.06
CA GLU A 153 -0.17 10.47 -21.94
C GLU A 153 -1.57 9.97 -21.66
N VAL A 154 -1.81 8.72 -22.05
CA VAL A 154 -3.08 8.06 -21.78
C VAL A 154 -3.19 7.88 -20.28
N GLU A 155 -4.11 8.59 -19.66
CA GLU A 155 -4.46 8.44 -18.25
C GLU A 155 -5.29 7.17 -18.10
N TYR A 156 -4.88 6.30 -17.15
CA TYR A 156 -5.56 5.04 -16.89
C TYR A 156 -6.45 5.14 -15.66
N ASP A 157 -7.63 4.53 -15.72
CA ASP A 157 -8.49 4.41 -14.54
C ASP A 157 -7.81 3.57 -13.45
N GLU A 158 -7.38 4.24 -12.40
CA GLU A 158 -6.71 3.63 -11.25
C GLU A 158 -7.65 2.82 -10.35
N HIS A 159 -8.98 2.91 -10.54
CA HIS A 159 -9.96 2.23 -9.70
C HIS A 159 -10.17 0.75 -10.10
N ILE A 160 -9.08 0.07 -10.42
CA ILE A 160 -9.04 -1.29 -10.99
C ILE A 160 -9.74 -2.34 -10.13
N TRP A 161 -9.84 -2.12 -8.82
CA TRP A 161 -10.46 -3.07 -7.85
C TRP A 161 -11.99 -3.00 -7.86
N THR A 162 -12.60 -2.01 -8.48
CA THR A 162 -14.06 -1.84 -8.52
C THR A 162 -14.76 -2.90 -9.35
N SER A 163 -14.07 -3.49 -10.32
CA SER A 163 -14.55 -4.66 -11.07
C SER A 163 -14.37 -5.94 -10.24
N PRO A 164 -15.44 -6.72 -9.96
CA PRO A 164 -15.31 -7.99 -9.26
C PRO A 164 -14.37 -8.99 -9.97
N LYS A 165 -14.30 -8.96 -11.30
CA LYS A 165 -13.37 -9.79 -12.08
C LYS A 165 -11.92 -9.40 -11.82
N ASN A 166 -11.62 -8.12 -11.86
CA ASN A 166 -10.29 -7.62 -11.51
C ASN A 166 -9.97 -7.93 -10.04
N ALA A 167 -10.93 -7.75 -9.14
CA ALA A 167 -10.76 -8.05 -7.72
C ALA A 167 -10.34 -9.51 -7.47
N VAL A 168 -10.83 -10.48 -8.26
CA VAL A 168 -10.37 -11.88 -8.20
C VAL A 168 -8.90 -11.99 -8.60
N VAL A 169 -8.48 -11.33 -9.69
CA VAL A 169 -7.09 -11.33 -10.16
C VAL A 169 -6.17 -10.69 -9.13
N LEU A 170 -6.56 -9.54 -8.60
CA LEU A 170 -5.81 -8.79 -7.58
C LEU A 170 -5.70 -9.56 -6.26
N CYS A 171 -6.78 -10.22 -5.83
CA CYS A 171 -6.76 -11.10 -4.64
C CYS A 171 -5.75 -12.24 -4.80
N ARG A 172 -5.66 -12.86 -5.99
CA ARG A 172 -4.67 -13.89 -6.29
C ARG A 172 -3.24 -13.32 -6.33
N ALA A 173 -3.03 -12.14 -6.88
CA ALA A 173 -1.74 -11.44 -6.87
C ALA A 173 -1.26 -11.15 -5.44
N VAL A 174 -2.16 -10.68 -4.57
CA VAL A 174 -1.87 -10.50 -3.13
C VAL A 174 -1.49 -11.82 -2.48
N CYS A 175 -2.21 -12.91 -2.79
CA CYS A 175 -1.88 -14.24 -2.29
C CYS A 175 -0.49 -14.70 -2.73
N ASP A 176 -0.13 -14.50 -3.99
CA ASP A 176 1.18 -14.87 -4.52
C ASP A 176 2.30 -14.07 -3.84
N ALA A 177 2.09 -12.77 -3.59
CA ALA A 177 3.03 -11.94 -2.85
C ALA A 177 3.25 -12.45 -1.41
N ILE A 178 2.18 -12.79 -0.70
CA ILE A 178 2.25 -13.35 0.66
C ILE A 178 2.96 -14.70 0.68
N CYS A 179 2.62 -15.61 -0.25
CA CYS A 179 3.27 -16.91 -0.38
C CYS A 179 4.76 -16.76 -0.71
N GLY A 180 5.14 -15.75 -1.49
CA GLY A 180 6.53 -15.44 -1.81
C GLY A 180 7.35 -15.06 -0.58
N ALA A 181 6.76 -14.29 0.35
CA ALA A 181 7.42 -13.89 1.58
C ALA A 181 7.41 -14.98 2.66
N ASP A 182 6.36 -15.80 2.72
CA ASP A 182 6.23 -16.91 3.69
C ASP A 182 5.77 -18.22 3.02
N PRO A 183 6.67 -18.89 2.29
CA PRO A 183 6.33 -20.12 1.59
C PRO A 183 6.01 -21.31 2.53
N ALA A 184 6.38 -21.21 3.80
CA ALA A 184 6.10 -22.26 4.76
C ALA A 184 4.59 -22.40 5.08
N ASN A 185 3.82 -21.34 4.86
CA ASN A 185 2.39 -21.27 5.11
C ASN A 185 1.55 -21.19 3.82
N GLU A 186 2.13 -21.48 2.66
CA GLU A 186 1.50 -21.34 1.34
C GLU A 186 0.13 -22.01 1.25
N ASP A 187 0.00 -23.28 1.69
CA ASP A 187 -1.26 -24.03 1.63
C ASP A 187 -2.40 -23.32 2.40
N PHE A 188 -2.07 -22.70 3.54
CA PHE A 188 -3.02 -21.96 4.34
C PHE A 188 -3.49 -20.70 3.61
N TYR A 189 -2.55 -19.95 3.04
CA TYR A 189 -2.87 -18.70 2.32
C TYR A 189 -3.69 -18.98 1.06
N ARG A 190 -3.32 -20.01 0.29
CA ARG A 190 -4.05 -20.40 -0.92
C ARG A 190 -5.47 -20.86 -0.62
N ALA A 191 -5.69 -21.64 0.44
CA ALA A 191 -7.03 -22.06 0.85
C ALA A 191 -7.92 -20.86 1.22
N ASN A 192 -7.38 -19.89 1.95
CA ASN A 192 -8.11 -18.67 2.29
C ASN A 192 -8.38 -17.79 1.07
N CYS A 193 -7.39 -17.65 0.18
CA CYS A 193 -7.52 -16.92 -1.08
C CYS A 193 -8.64 -17.52 -1.95
N ASP A 194 -8.66 -18.85 -2.13
CA ASP A 194 -9.69 -19.53 -2.91
C ASP A 194 -11.08 -19.31 -2.32
N ALA A 195 -11.20 -19.35 -0.99
CA ALA A 195 -12.47 -19.08 -0.31
C ALA A 195 -12.94 -17.63 -0.49
N TYR A 196 -12.03 -16.67 -0.51
CA TYR A 196 -12.35 -15.25 -0.75
C TYR A 196 -12.68 -15.01 -2.22
N CYS A 197 -11.90 -15.54 -3.16
CA CYS A 197 -12.16 -15.46 -4.59
C CYS A 197 -13.54 -16.02 -4.96
N ALA A 198 -13.97 -17.14 -4.35
CA ALA A 198 -15.29 -17.69 -4.59
C ALA A 198 -16.42 -16.71 -4.18
N GLN A 199 -16.22 -15.87 -3.16
CA GLN A 199 -17.19 -14.83 -2.79
C GLN A 199 -17.23 -13.70 -3.82
N LEU A 200 -16.06 -13.28 -4.35
CA LEU A 200 -15.97 -12.28 -5.41
C LEU A 200 -16.61 -12.77 -6.72
N GLU A 201 -16.36 -14.03 -7.09
CA GLU A 201 -16.97 -14.68 -8.27
C GLU A 201 -18.50 -14.77 -8.12
N ALA A 202 -19.01 -15.07 -6.92
CA ALA A 202 -20.44 -15.06 -6.66
C ALA A 202 -21.03 -13.64 -6.73
N LEU A 203 -20.26 -12.63 -6.35
CA LEU A 203 -20.67 -11.22 -6.51
C LEU A 203 -20.73 -10.83 -7.99
N ASP A 204 -19.73 -11.18 -8.79
CA ASP A 204 -19.71 -10.95 -10.25
C ASP A 204 -20.94 -11.58 -10.92
N ALA A 205 -21.24 -12.83 -10.60
CA ALA A 205 -22.40 -13.53 -11.13
C ALA A 205 -23.73 -12.82 -10.78
N ARG A 206 -23.83 -12.22 -9.58
CA ARG A 206 -25.01 -11.43 -9.19
C ARG A 206 -25.12 -10.15 -9.99
N PHE A 207 -24.02 -9.44 -10.23
CA PHE A 207 -24.04 -8.26 -11.10
C PHE A 207 -24.45 -8.62 -12.53
N ALA A 208 -23.87 -9.68 -13.11
CA ALA A 208 -24.25 -10.15 -14.43
C ALA A 208 -25.77 -10.43 -14.55
N SER A 209 -26.36 -11.06 -13.52
CA SER A 209 -27.79 -11.37 -13.52
C SER A 209 -28.71 -10.14 -13.39
N LEU A 210 -28.19 -8.98 -12.96
CA LEU A 210 -28.96 -7.74 -12.87
C LEU A 210 -28.96 -6.95 -14.18
N CYS A 211 -28.02 -7.27 -15.08
CA CYS A 211 -27.85 -6.62 -16.39
C CYS A 211 -28.57 -7.37 -17.54
N GLU A 212 -29.16 -8.56 -17.28
CA GLU A 212 -30.00 -9.34 -18.19
C GLU A 212 -31.47 -8.92 -18.08
#